data_6af1276ccb8db7536a4c88ea73f77848
#
_entry.id   6af1276ccb8db7536a4c88ea73f77848
#
_cell.length_a   1.000
_cell.length_b   1.000
_cell.length_c   1.000
_cell.angle_alpha   90.00
_cell.angle_beta   90.00
_cell.angle_gamma   90.00
#
_symmetry.space_group_name_H-M   'P 1'
#
loop_
_entity.id
_entity.type
_entity.pdbx_description
1 polymer ?
#
loop_
_entity_poly.entity_id
_entity_poly.type
_entity_poly.pdbx_seq_one_letter_code
_entity_poly.pdbx_strand_id
1 'polypeptide(L)'
;ATCREFNVPTVPEFSINTFDKNTISVINKVILKPVDNSGSRGICICDSPDTFEEKLAYSQSFSAKKHVIIEQYMDCEDVSFEYKVQDGEVFLSAICDREIYKTSEFGSITAKLTYPSKYTSTYLQEVNKKVADMFRALNFSNGVLFMQAFVKNNQFYFTKWDIDSAEEDIIYLQKIKTQPMHVKNSSTLH
;
A
#
# COMPACT_ATOMS: atom_id res chain seq x y z
N ALA A 1 -13.25 5.36 5.96
CA ALA A 1 -14.37 6.21 5.54
C ALA A 1 -13.96 6.94 4.26
N THR A 2 -12.90 7.68 4.26
CA THR A 2 -12.49 8.57 3.16
C THR A 2 -12.34 7.88 1.81
N CYS A 3 -11.69 6.73 1.73
CA CYS A 3 -11.55 6.00 0.44
C CYS A 3 -12.92 5.63 -0.16
N ARG A 4 -13.86 5.19 0.67
CA ARG A 4 -15.22 4.82 0.23
C ARG A 4 -16.01 6.00 -0.29
N GLU A 5 -15.89 7.18 0.35
CA GLU A 5 -16.58 8.41 -0.05
C GLU A 5 -16.16 8.89 -1.44
N PHE A 6 -14.90 8.66 -1.81
CA PHE A 6 -14.35 9.03 -3.12
C PHE A 6 -14.30 7.87 -4.11
N ASN A 7 -14.90 6.73 -3.80
CA ASN A 7 -14.85 5.52 -4.63
C ASN A 7 -13.40 5.11 -4.99
N VAL A 8 -12.47 5.30 -4.06
CA VAL A 8 -11.10 4.78 -4.15
C VAL A 8 -11.15 3.31 -3.72
N PRO A 9 -10.80 2.36 -4.58
CA PRO A 9 -10.91 0.94 -4.27
C PRO A 9 -9.94 0.55 -3.15
N THR A 10 -10.41 -0.23 -2.18
CA THR A 10 -9.58 -0.77 -1.09
C THR A 10 -9.63 -2.28 -1.10
N VAL A 11 -8.64 -2.92 -0.46
CA VAL A 11 -8.69 -4.36 -0.23
C VAL A 11 -9.98 -4.70 0.53
N PRO A 12 -10.70 -5.78 0.15
CA PRO A 12 -11.87 -6.21 0.88
C PRO A 12 -11.56 -6.51 2.34
N GLU A 13 -12.25 -5.80 3.24
CA GLU A 13 -12.12 -5.90 4.68
C GLU A 13 -13.38 -6.51 5.29
N PHE A 14 -13.20 -7.37 6.27
CA PHE A 14 -14.27 -8.03 7.00
C PHE A 14 -14.33 -7.56 8.45
N SER A 15 -15.52 -7.33 8.95
CA SER A 15 -15.70 -7.03 10.37
C SER A 15 -15.47 -8.28 11.23
N ILE A 16 -14.60 -8.20 12.23
CA ILE A 16 -14.32 -9.30 13.15
C ILE A 16 -15.57 -9.83 13.85
N ASN A 17 -16.54 -8.96 14.13
CA ASN A 17 -17.77 -9.31 14.86
C ASN A 17 -18.76 -10.12 14.01
N THR A 18 -18.64 -10.07 12.70
CA THR A 18 -19.56 -10.71 11.75
C THR A 18 -18.86 -11.67 10.79
N PHE A 19 -17.54 -11.84 10.93
CA PHE A 19 -16.78 -12.71 10.05
C PHE A 19 -17.08 -14.18 10.34
N ASP A 20 -17.60 -14.87 9.34
CA ASP A 20 -17.70 -16.32 9.37
C ASP A 20 -16.41 -16.93 8.84
N LYS A 21 -15.68 -17.64 9.71
CA LYS A 21 -14.42 -18.29 9.35
C LYS A 21 -14.55 -19.30 8.19
N ASN A 22 -15.73 -19.85 7.96
CA ASN A 22 -15.99 -20.74 6.82
C ASN A 22 -15.85 -20.02 5.47
N THR A 23 -15.95 -18.69 5.47
CA THR A 23 -15.67 -17.85 4.30
C THR A 23 -14.24 -18.09 3.77
N ILE A 24 -13.29 -18.46 4.63
CA ILE A 24 -11.91 -18.76 4.25
C ILE A 24 -11.86 -19.90 3.21
N SER A 25 -12.74 -20.89 3.33
CA SER A 25 -12.81 -21.99 2.36
C SER A 25 -13.26 -21.52 0.96
N VAL A 26 -13.93 -20.38 0.87
CA VAL A 26 -14.42 -19.81 -0.40
C VAL A 26 -13.39 -18.87 -1.02
N ILE A 27 -12.76 -17.99 -0.20
CA ILE A 27 -11.82 -16.98 -0.67
C ILE A 27 -10.36 -17.42 -0.56
N ASN A 28 -10.12 -18.65 -0.14
CA ASN A 28 -8.86 -19.36 0.08
C ASN A 28 -8.03 -18.84 1.26
N LYS A 29 -7.86 -17.53 1.43
CA LYS A 29 -6.99 -16.97 2.47
C LYS A 29 -7.47 -15.60 2.93
N VAL A 30 -7.28 -15.33 4.22
CA VAL A 30 -7.36 -13.99 4.79
C VAL A 30 -6.02 -13.60 5.43
N ILE A 31 -5.80 -12.31 5.58
CA ILE A 31 -4.70 -11.75 6.35
C ILE A 31 -5.26 -11.07 7.59
N LEU A 32 -4.66 -11.35 8.73
CA LEU A 32 -5.00 -10.78 10.02
C LEU A 32 -3.93 -9.76 10.40
N LYS A 33 -4.33 -8.52 10.70
CA LYS A 33 -3.42 -7.39 10.97
C LYS A 33 -3.79 -6.69 12.26
N PRO A 34 -2.87 -6.56 13.25
CA PRO A 34 -3.10 -5.68 14.40
C PRO A 34 -3.28 -4.23 13.95
N VAL A 35 -4.26 -3.51 14.50
CA VAL A 35 -4.58 -2.13 14.06
C VAL A 35 -3.58 -1.07 14.53
N ASP A 36 -2.84 -1.37 15.60
CA ASP A 36 -1.98 -0.44 16.33
C ASP A 36 -0.53 -0.92 16.42
N ASN A 37 -0.09 -1.70 15.45
CA ASN A 37 1.29 -2.16 15.34
C ASN A 37 1.91 -1.78 13.99
N SER A 38 3.23 -1.72 13.95
CA SER A 38 4.03 -1.37 12.77
C SER A 38 5.06 -2.46 12.46
N GLY A 39 5.73 -2.35 11.29
CA GLY A 39 6.80 -3.26 10.89
C GLY A 39 6.33 -4.71 10.66
N SER A 40 5.10 -4.89 10.20
CA SER A 40 4.50 -6.21 9.91
C SER A 40 4.43 -7.18 11.10
N ARG A 41 4.66 -6.73 12.33
CA ARG A 41 4.61 -7.58 13.53
C ARG A 41 3.17 -7.98 13.85
N GLY A 42 2.96 -9.27 14.12
CA GLY A 42 1.64 -9.82 14.43
C GLY A 42 0.74 -10.01 13.20
N ILE A 43 1.23 -9.70 12.00
CA ILE A 43 0.51 -10.03 10.76
C ILE A 43 0.66 -11.52 10.51
N CYS A 44 -0.47 -12.19 10.21
CA CYS A 44 -0.47 -13.60 9.83
C CYS A 44 -1.50 -13.90 8.75
N ILE A 45 -1.20 -14.92 7.95
CA ILE A 45 -2.09 -15.42 6.90
C ILE A 45 -2.82 -16.63 7.44
N CYS A 46 -4.14 -16.64 7.26
CA CYS A 46 -5.01 -17.76 7.61
C CYS A 46 -5.61 -18.35 6.33
N ASP A 47 -5.34 -19.61 6.08
CA ASP A 47 -5.75 -20.39 4.91
C ASP A 47 -6.68 -21.58 5.25
N SER A 48 -7.01 -21.74 6.54
CA SER A 48 -7.94 -22.74 7.02
C SER A 48 -8.86 -22.18 8.10
N PRO A 49 -10.17 -22.50 8.09
CA PRO A 49 -11.07 -22.18 9.19
C PRO A 49 -10.64 -22.78 10.54
N ASP A 50 -9.96 -23.94 10.52
CA ASP A 50 -9.56 -24.65 11.73
C ASP A 50 -8.48 -23.93 12.53
N THR A 51 -7.61 -23.17 11.82
CA THR A 51 -6.51 -22.41 12.45
C THR A 51 -6.87 -20.95 12.72
N PHE A 52 -8.09 -20.53 12.38
CA PHE A 52 -8.49 -19.12 12.45
C PHE A 52 -8.41 -18.54 13.86
N GLU A 53 -8.93 -19.25 14.87
CA GLU A 53 -8.95 -18.76 16.25
C GLU A 53 -7.54 -18.63 16.83
N GLU A 54 -6.67 -19.58 16.54
CA GLU A 54 -5.26 -19.51 16.96
C GLU A 54 -4.55 -18.30 16.35
N LYS A 55 -4.71 -18.11 15.03
CA LYS A 55 -4.09 -17.01 14.30
C LYS A 55 -4.68 -15.65 14.69
N LEU A 56 -5.98 -15.60 15.00
CA LEU A 56 -6.62 -14.41 15.53
C LEU A 56 -6.04 -14.03 16.90
N ALA A 57 -5.94 -14.99 17.82
CA ALA A 57 -5.35 -14.79 19.14
C ALA A 57 -3.88 -14.33 19.04
N TYR A 58 -3.12 -14.93 18.12
CA TYR A 58 -1.76 -14.50 17.83
C TYR A 58 -1.72 -13.04 17.39
N SER A 59 -2.50 -12.66 16.37
CA SER A 59 -2.52 -11.28 15.88
C SER A 59 -2.98 -10.29 16.96
N GLN A 60 -4.00 -10.65 17.75
CA GLN A 60 -4.48 -9.84 18.89
C GLN A 60 -3.42 -9.64 19.97
N SER A 61 -2.50 -10.59 20.17
CA SER A 61 -1.42 -10.46 21.16
C SER A 61 -0.47 -9.30 20.85
N PHE A 62 -0.39 -8.89 19.58
CA PHE A 62 0.43 -7.77 19.12
C PHE A 62 -0.32 -6.43 19.07
N SER A 63 -1.60 -6.39 19.42
CA SER A 63 -2.39 -5.17 19.52
C SER A 63 -2.63 -4.80 20.98
N ALA A 64 -2.27 -3.60 21.37
CA ALA A 64 -2.57 -3.09 22.70
C ALA A 64 -4.09 -2.99 22.96
N LYS A 65 -4.85 -2.67 21.92
CA LYS A 65 -6.31 -2.58 21.93
C LYS A 65 -7.01 -3.91 21.66
N LYS A 66 -6.25 -4.99 21.41
CA LYS A 66 -6.78 -6.31 20.99
C LYS A 66 -7.63 -6.26 19.72
N HIS A 67 -7.45 -5.23 18.90
CA HIS A 67 -8.17 -5.07 17.65
C HIS A 67 -7.35 -5.60 16.48
N VAL A 68 -8.01 -6.35 15.60
CA VAL A 68 -7.42 -6.95 14.41
C VAL A 68 -8.31 -6.63 13.21
N ILE A 69 -7.70 -6.24 12.11
CA ILE A 69 -8.33 -6.12 10.81
C ILE A 69 -8.23 -7.47 10.10
N ILE A 70 -9.31 -7.94 9.51
CA ILE A 70 -9.36 -9.11 8.66
C ILE A 70 -9.54 -8.62 7.23
N GLU A 71 -8.58 -8.91 6.35
CA GLU A 71 -8.65 -8.56 4.94
C GLU A 71 -8.54 -9.82 4.08
N GLN A 72 -9.11 -9.77 2.88
CA GLN A 72 -8.87 -10.81 1.90
C GLN A 72 -7.38 -10.82 1.53
N TYR A 73 -6.73 -11.99 1.61
CA TYR A 73 -5.37 -12.11 1.09
C TYR A 73 -5.38 -12.02 -0.44
N MET A 74 -4.56 -11.13 -0.95
CA MET A 74 -4.44 -10.93 -2.39
C MET A 74 -3.03 -11.33 -2.84
N ASP A 75 -2.96 -12.33 -3.72
CA ASP A 75 -1.74 -12.67 -4.44
C ASP A 75 -1.70 -11.84 -5.72
N CYS A 76 -0.94 -10.76 -5.70
CA CYS A 76 -0.96 -9.72 -6.72
C CYS A 76 0.32 -8.90 -6.70
N GLU A 77 0.47 -8.02 -7.67
CA GLU A 77 1.61 -7.13 -7.75
C GLU A 77 1.43 -5.94 -6.81
N ASP A 78 2.55 -5.42 -6.32
CA ASP A 78 2.60 -4.31 -5.35
C ASP A 78 3.10 -3.05 -6.05
N VAL A 79 2.41 -1.92 -5.82
CA VAL A 79 2.71 -0.63 -6.44
C VAL A 79 2.66 0.45 -5.38
N SER A 80 3.59 1.40 -5.46
CA SER A 80 3.58 2.61 -4.63
C SER A 80 3.33 3.86 -5.46
N PHE A 81 2.69 4.83 -4.83
CA PHE A 81 2.34 6.13 -5.39
C PHE A 81 2.85 7.22 -4.47
N GLU A 82 3.46 8.22 -5.06
CA GLU A 82 3.87 9.42 -4.37
C GLU A 82 3.15 10.63 -4.93
N TYR A 83 2.56 11.42 -4.06
CA TYR A 83 1.91 12.68 -4.40
C TYR A 83 2.57 13.82 -3.64
N LYS A 84 2.74 14.93 -4.33
CA LYS A 84 3.12 16.20 -3.73
C LYS A 84 1.87 17.05 -3.57
N VAL A 85 1.70 17.64 -2.40
CA VAL A 85 0.73 18.71 -2.18
C VAL A 85 1.49 20.01 -2.03
N GLN A 86 1.11 21.01 -2.78
CA GLN A 86 1.69 22.34 -2.71
C GLN A 86 0.58 23.38 -2.85
N ASP A 87 0.43 24.23 -1.84
CA ASP A 87 -0.60 25.26 -1.76
C ASP A 87 -2.04 24.70 -1.97
N GLY A 88 -2.27 23.48 -1.45
CA GLY A 88 -3.54 22.76 -1.59
C GLY A 88 -3.72 22.01 -2.92
N GLU A 89 -2.86 22.23 -3.90
CA GLU A 89 -2.87 21.49 -5.16
C GLU A 89 -2.15 20.15 -5.04
N VAL A 90 -2.76 19.11 -5.61
CA VAL A 90 -2.30 17.72 -5.51
C VAL A 90 -1.73 17.27 -6.84
N PHE A 91 -0.46 16.88 -6.82
CA PHE A 91 0.29 16.42 -8.00
C PHE A 91 0.79 15.00 -7.79
N LEU A 92 0.52 14.11 -8.73
CA LEU A 92 1.15 12.79 -8.77
C LEU A 92 2.62 12.95 -9.16
N SER A 93 3.53 12.53 -8.28
CA SER A 93 4.98 12.67 -8.48
C SER A 93 5.59 11.41 -9.07
N ALA A 94 5.21 10.23 -8.57
CA ALA A 94 5.75 8.96 -9.03
C ALA A 94 4.76 7.80 -8.84
N ILE A 95 4.91 6.80 -9.71
CA ILE A 95 4.32 5.47 -9.56
C ILE A 95 5.44 4.46 -9.78
N CYS A 96 5.66 3.57 -8.80
CA CYS A 96 6.72 2.56 -8.87
C CYS A 96 6.14 1.16 -8.66
N ASP A 97 6.56 0.20 -9.49
CA ASP A 97 6.36 -1.22 -9.19
C ASP A 97 7.30 -1.62 -8.06
N ARG A 98 6.80 -2.40 -7.10
CA ARG A 98 7.55 -2.85 -5.93
C ARG A 98 7.74 -4.35 -5.98
N GLU A 99 8.99 -4.78 -5.90
CA GLU A 99 9.33 -6.18 -5.66
C GLU A 99 9.53 -6.38 -4.14
N ILE A 100 8.69 -7.22 -3.56
CA ILE A 100 8.67 -7.48 -2.11
C ILE A 100 9.42 -8.77 -1.83
N TYR A 101 10.44 -8.68 -0.98
CA TYR A 101 11.13 -9.83 -0.44
C TYR A 101 10.58 -10.16 0.96
N LYS A 102 10.14 -11.41 1.15
CA LYS A 102 9.65 -11.90 2.44
C LYS A 102 10.80 -12.52 3.21
N THR A 103 11.02 -12.06 4.43
CA THR A 103 12.03 -12.60 5.35
C THR A 103 11.35 -13.24 6.56
N SER A 104 12.01 -14.23 7.18
CA SER A 104 11.54 -14.82 8.43
C SER A 104 11.72 -13.89 9.63
N GLU A 105 12.72 -13.01 9.58
CA GLU A 105 13.09 -12.14 10.71
C GLU A 105 12.41 -10.78 10.69
N PHE A 106 12.28 -10.19 9.50
CA PHE A 106 11.85 -8.78 9.33
C PHE A 106 10.50 -8.64 8.60
N GLY A 107 9.80 -9.76 8.35
CA GLY A 107 8.56 -9.74 7.58
C GLY A 107 8.79 -9.45 6.10
N SER A 108 8.16 -8.40 5.57
CA SER A 108 8.26 -8.05 4.15
C SER A 108 9.04 -6.75 3.97
N ILE A 109 10.06 -6.78 3.13
CA ILE A 109 10.84 -5.60 2.75
C ILE A 109 10.72 -5.34 1.25
N THR A 110 10.79 -4.07 0.85
CA THR A 110 10.91 -3.70 -0.57
C THR A 110 12.33 -3.96 -1.03
N ALA A 111 12.51 -4.94 -1.90
CA ALA A 111 13.82 -5.32 -2.45
C ALA A 111 14.20 -4.47 -3.66
N LYS A 112 13.20 -4.02 -4.44
CA LYS A 112 13.44 -3.21 -5.65
C LYS A 112 12.23 -2.33 -5.94
N LEU A 113 12.51 -1.14 -6.46
CA LEU A 113 11.54 -0.23 -7.06
C LEU A 113 11.87 -0.06 -8.55
N THR A 114 10.84 -0.19 -9.40
CA THR A 114 10.97 0.07 -10.83
C THR A 114 10.12 1.27 -11.20
N TYR A 115 10.75 2.31 -11.76
CA TYR A 115 10.11 3.53 -12.21
C TYR A 115 10.40 3.75 -13.71
N PRO A 116 9.43 4.23 -14.49
CA PRO A 116 8.01 4.34 -14.15
C PRO A 116 7.35 2.97 -14.03
N SER A 117 6.26 2.89 -13.25
CA SER A 117 5.44 1.68 -13.17
C SER A 117 4.83 1.34 -14.53
N LYS A 118 4.74 0.05 -14.85
CA LYS A 118 4.01 -0.45 -16.02
C LYS A 118 2.51 -0.13 -15.97
N TYR A 119 1.99 0.18 -14.78
CA TYR A 119 0.59 0.53 -14.53
C TYR A 119 0.28 2.02 -14.64
N THR A 120 1.27 2.87 -14.95
CA THR A 120 1.12 4.33 -14.94
C THR A 120 -0.04 4.80 -15.83
N SER A 121 -0.14 4.28 -17.05
CA SER A 121 -1.21 4.69 -17.99
C SER A 121 -2.60 4.34 -17.46
N THR A 122 -2.80 3.10 -17.01
CA THR A 122 -4.07 2.63 -16.46
C THR A 122 -4.47 3.43 -15.23
N TYR A 123 -3.50 3.68 -14.33
CA TYR A 123 -3.75 4.46 -13.13
C TYR A 123 -4.22 5.89 -13.43
N LEU A 124 -3.53 6.58 -14.32
CA LEU A 124 -3.88 7.95 -14.71
C LEU A 124 -5.29 8.05 -15.30
N GLN A 125 -5.71 7.05 -16.06
CA GLN A 125 -7.02 7.04 -16.71
C GLN A 125 -8.16 6.69 -15.75
N GLU A 126 -7.97 5.74 -14.85
CA GLU A 126 -9.07 5.13 -14.12
C GLU A 126 -9.20 5.58 -12.66
N VAL A 127 -8.07 5.91 -12.01
CA VAL A 127 -8.02 6.04 -10.56
C VAL A 127 -7.48 7.38 -10.08
N ASN A 128 -6.47 7.94 -10.74
CA ASN A 128 -5.75 9.13 -10.29
C ASN A 128 -6.67 10.29 -9.88
N LYS A 129 -7.71 10.57 -10.68
CA LYS A 129 -8.65 11.65 -10.36
C LYS A 129 -9.34 11.43 -9.01
N LYS A 130 -9.80 10.22 -8.72
CA LYS A 130 -10.49 9.88 -7.45
C LYS A 130 -9.59 10.07 -6.25
N VAL A 131 -8.32 9.64 -6.37
CA VAL A 131 -7.31 9.78 -5.32
C VAL A 131 -6.93 11.24 -5.12
N ALA A 132 -6.70 11.98 -6.19
CA ALA A 132 -6.39 13.40 -6.10
C ALA A 132 -7.55 14.21 -5.47
N ASP A 133 -8.79 13.92 -5.84
CA ASP A 133 -9.98 14.57 -5.26
C ASP A 133 -10.12 14.22 -3.76
N MET A 134 -9.85 12.97 -3.39
CA MET A 134 -9.82 12.55 -1.99
C MET A 134 -8.78 13.34 -1.20
N PHE A 135 -7.57 13.50 -1.72
CA PHE A 135 -6.52 14.25 -1.04
C PHE A 135 -6.82 15.74 -0.93
N ARG A 136 -7.39 16.36 -1.96
CA ARG A 136 -7.85 17.75 -1.87
C ARG A 136 -8.90 17.94 -0.77
N ALA A 137 -9.82 16.99 -0.62
CA ALA A 137 -10.86 17.05 0.41
C ALA A 137 -10.31 16.91 1.83
N LEU A 138 -9.09 16.36 2.01
CA LEU A 138 -8.41 16.33 3.31
C LEU A 138 -7.82 17.69 3.71
N ASN A 139 -7.84 18.66 2.79
CA ASN A 139 -7.47 20.05 3.02
C ASN A 139 -6.03 20.25 3.55
N PHE A 140 -5.08 19.47 3.06
CA PHE A 140 -3.66 19.68 3.32
C PHE A 140 -3.13 20.83 2.46
N SER A 141 -2.31 21.69 3.06
CA SER A 141 -1.70 22.80 2.33
C SER A 141 -0.41 22.40 1.63
N ASN A 142 0.46 21.66 2.33
CA ASN A 142 1.76 21.25 1.81
C ASN A 142 2.17 19.89 2.41
N GLY A 143 2.86 19.07 1.62
CA GLY A 143 3.38 17.79 2.08
C GLY A 143 3.61 16.78 0.98
N VAL A 144 4.05 15.60 1.39
CA VAL A 144 4.15 14.42 0.54
C VAL A 144 3.20 13.36 1.07
N LEU A 145 2.47 12.72 0.17
CA LEU A 145 1.54 11.66 0.47
C LEU A 145 2.04 10.39 -0.20
N PHE A 146 2.12 9.34 0.57
CA PHE A 146 2.54 8.04 0.11
C PHE A 146 1.37 7.05 0.17
N MET A 147 1.15 6.32 -0.90
CA MET A 147 0.14 5.26 -0.95
C MET A 147 0.73 3.97 -1.46
N GLN A 148 0.13 2.87 -1.05
CA GLN A 148 0.42 1.54 -1.56
C GLN A 148 -0.86 0.89 -2.04
N ALA A 149 -0.77 0.16 -3.16
CA ALA A 149 -1.88 -0.65 -3.65
C ALA A 149 -1.37 -1.98 -4.20
N PHE A 150 -2.23 -2.97 -4.13
CA PHE A 150 -2.13 -4.19 -4.90
C PHE A 150 -2.76 -3.99 -6.27
N VAL A 151 -2.20 -4.63 -7.29
CA VAL A 151 -2.77 -4.63 -8.65
C VAL A 151 -3.06 -6.06 -9.08
N LYS A 152 -4.32 -6.31 -9.42
CA LYS A 152 -4.80 -7.59 -9.95
C LYS A 152 -5.71 -7.33 -11.13
N ASN A 153 -5.42 -7.94 -12.28
CA ASN A 153 -6.18 -7.75 -13.51
C ASN A 153 -6.37 -6.27 -13.89
N ASN A 154 -5.33 -5.46 -13.77
CA ASN A 154 -5.32 -4.00 -13.96
C ASN A 154 -6.23 -3.22 -12.99
N GLN A 155 -6.78 -3.83 -11.97
CA GLN A 155 -7.54 -3.15 -10.92
C GLN A 155 -6.65 -2.89 -9.71
N PHE A 156 -6.77 -1.68 -9.15
CA PHE A 156 -6.00 -1.24 -7.98
C PHE A 156 -6.82 -1.44 -6.71
N TYR A 157 -6.15 -1.94 -5.65
CA TYR A 157 -6.73 -2.14 -4.32
C TYR A 157 -5.81 -1.49 -3.30
N PHE A 158 -6.15 -0.31 -2.82
CA PHE A 158 -5.32 0.43 -1.88
C PHE A 158 -5.31 -0.23 -0.51
N THR A 159 -4.10 -0.35 0.05
CA THR A 159 -3.86 -1.02 1.33
C THR A 159 -3.51 -0.04 2.43
N LYS A 160 -2.77 1.00 2.09
CA LYS A 160 -2.20 1.95 3.04
C LYS A 160 -2.00 3.29 2.37
N TRP A 161 -2.15 4.35 3.15
CA TRP A 161 -1.65 5.68 2.83
C TRP A 161 -1.07 6.31 4.09
N ASP A 162 0.02 7.04 3.92
CA ASP A 162 0.70 7.79 4.96
C ASP A 162 0.90 9.23 4.48
N ILE A 163 0.89 10.14 5.43
CA ILE A 163 1.29 11.52 5.21
C ILE A 163 2.66 11.67 5.83
N ASP A 164 3.62 12.05 5.02
CA ASP A 164 4.91 12.45 5.52
C ASP A 164 4.92 13.97 5.64
N SER A 165 4.96 14.46 6.88
CA SER A 165 5.00 15.88 7.17
C SER A 165 6.42 16.41 6.91
N ALA A 166 6.49 17.00 5.84
CA ALA A 166 7.50 17.64 4.99
C ALA A 166 8.79 18.26 5.58
N GLU A 167 9.15 18.14 6.82
CA GLU A 167 10.42 18.74 7.28
C GLU A 167 11.66 17.84 7.09
N GLU A 168 11.51 16.52 7.18
CA GLU A 168 12.67 15.62 7.04
C GLU A 168 12.85 15.05 5.62
N ASP A 169 11.78 14.82 4.86
CA ASP A 169 11.85 14.13 3.56
C ASP A 169 12.07 15.05 2.35
N ILE A 170 11.85 16.34 2.47
CA ILE A 170 12.29 17.31 1.46
C ILE A 170 13.79 17.19 1.21
N ILE A 171 14.57 16.86 2.23
CA ILE A 171 16.01 16.63 2.14
C ILE A 171 16.33 15.39 1.30
N TYR A 172 15.50 14.34 1.38
CA TYR A 172 15.71 13.10 0.62
C TYR A 172 15.39 13.27 -0.86
N LEU A 173 14.29 13.94 -1.19
CA LEU A 173 13.88 14.21 -2.57
C LEU A 173 14.82 15.23 -3.25
N GLN A 174 15.38 16.18 -2.52
CA GLN A 174 16.40 17.08 -3.06
C GLN A 174 17.71 16.34 -3.37
N LYS A 175 18.08 15.33 -2.58
CA LYS A 175 19.28 14.51 -2.86
C LYS A 175 19.11 13.65 -4.13
N ILE A 176 17.91 13.18 -4.43
CA ILE A 176 17.64 12.42 -5.68
C ILE A 176 17.72 13.34 -6.91
N LYS A 177 17.27 14.60 -6.80
CA LYS A 177 17.36 15.59 -7.90
C LYS A 177 18.76 16.06 -8.22
N THR A 178 19.71 15.92 -7.31
CA THR A 178 21.09 16.40 -7.49
C THR A 178 22.04 15.32 -8.04
N GLN A 179 21.61 14.10 -8.21
CA GLN A 179 22.41 13.12 -8.93
C GLN A 179 22.13 13.21 -10.45
N PRO A 180 23.12 13.55 -11.28
CA PRO A 180 22.93 13.51 -12.73
C PRO A 180 22.67 12.07 -13.15
N MET A 181 21.56 11.84 -13.87
CA MET A 181 21.30 10.57 -14.50
C MET A 181 22.41 10.29 -15.51
N HIS A 182 23.35 9.40 -15.18
CA HIS A 182 24.24 8.82 -16.14
C HIS A 182 23.43 7.87 -17.03
N VAL A 183 22.86 8.42 -18.09
CA VAL A 183 22.37 7.62 -19.22
C VAL A 183 23.60 7.03 -19.87
N LYS A 184 23.87 5.75 -19.62
CA LYS A 184 24.83 5.00 -20.43
C LYS A 184 24.18 4.81 -21.80
N ASN A 185 24.57 5.64 -22.75
CA ASN A 185 24.34 5.36 -24.17
C ASN A 185 25.12 4.09 -24.52
N SER A 186 24.43 2.97 -24.65
CA SER A 186 24.96 1.79 -25.28
C SER A 186 24.82 1.94 -26.80
N SER A 187 25.70 2.70 -27.39
CA SER A 187 25.93 2.69 -28.86
C SER A 187 27.40 2.39 -29.09
N THR A 188 27.70 1.13 -29.24
CA THR A 188 28.75 0.66 -30.17
C THR A 188 28.60 -0.84 -30.34
N LEU A 189 27.85 -1.21 -31.36
CA LEU A 189 28.07 -2.45 -32.09
C LEU A 189 29.11 -2.13 -33.19
N HIS A 190 30.26 -2.78 -33.09
CA HIS A 190 31.05 -3.21 -34.24
C HIS A 190 31.61 -4.57 -33.94
#